data_a6ca9b6eb62ef0766cb0e5c20a7cf844
#
_entry.id   a6ca9b6eb62ef0766cb0e5c20a7cf844
#
_cell.length_a   1.000
_cell.length_b   1.000
_cell.length_c   1.000
_cell.angle_alpha   90.00
_cell.angle_beta   90.00
_cell.angle_gamma   90.00
#
_symmetry.space_group_name_H-M   'P 1'
#
loop_
_entity.id
_entity.type
_entity.pdbx_description
1 polymer ?
#
loop_
_entity_poly.entity_id
_entity_poly.type
_entity_poly.pdbx_seq_one_letter_code
_entity_poly.pdbx_strand_id
1 'polypeptide(L)'
;SVIANLAAAGIGELIICDNDTIDLSNLNRQFIYREQDIGEPKTSQAQRFIENINSDVLVKIIQQTINEALLAEILSDCDVLVDCTDEFSTRIAAAKACFSVKIPHIFGGAVRFDGQMASFMAGIKGYEKSACFNCLFSENITTAQVSNCAQAGILSPITGVIGNLQSLETIKWLTKVGETSMNKLTLFDGYSGNFKSIRITKKQECPVCSV
;
A
#
# COMPACT_ATOMS: atom_id res chain seq x y z
N SER A 1 2.41 -9.32 4.60
CA SER A 1 1.26 -9.98 3.95
C SER A 1 1.25 -9.75 2.45
N VAL A 2 1.32 -8.50 1.97
CA VAL A 2 1.26 -8.20 0.51
C VAL A 2 2.34 -8.95 -0.25
N ILE A 3 3.60 -8.79 0.11
CA ILE A 3 4.74 -9.46 -0.54
C ILE A 3 4.54 -10.97 -0.61
N ALA A 4 4.16 -11.60 0.51
CA ALA A 4 3.97 -13.03 0.60
C ALA A 4 2.87 -13.54 -0.35
N ASN A 5 1.73 -12.84 -0.40
CA ASN A 5 0.62 -13.24 -1.26
C ASN A 5 0.90 -13.01 -2.75
N LEU A 6 1.51 -11.89 -3.11
CA LEU A 6 1.81 -11.59 -4.50
C LEU A 6 2.88 -12.55 -5.05
N ALA A 7 3.92 -12.85 -4.26
CA ALA A 7 4.94 -13.83 -4.64
C ALA A 7 4.33 -15.23 -4.81
N ALA A 8 3.52 -15.69 -3.85
CA ALA A 8 2.84 -16.98 -3.93
C ALA A 8 1.85 -17.08 -5.10
N ALA A 9 1.21 -15.96 -5.47
CA ALA A 9 0.30 -15.89 -6.61
C ALA A 9 1.02 -15.87 -7.97
N GLY A 10 2.35 -15.76 -8.02
CA GLY A 10 3.13 -15.78 -9.25
C GLY A 10 3.09 -14.45 -10.01
N ILE A 11 3.22 -13.33 -9.29
CA ILE A 11 3.40 -12.02 -9.94
C ILE A 11 4.71 -12.04 -10.73
N GLY A 12 4.74 -11.41 -11.91
CA GLY A 12 5.93 -11.45 -12.77
C GLY A 12 7.13 -10.70 -12.19
N GLU A 13 6.89 -9.50 -11.67
CA GLU A 13 7.95 -8.66 -11.07
C GLU A 13 7.43 -7.92 -9.83
N LEU A 14 8.26 -7.83 -8.79
CA LEU A 14 8.03 -7.02 -7.60
C LEU A 14 9.18 -6.02 -7.41
N ILE A 15 8.86 -4.73 -7.41
CA ILE A 15 9.78 -3.66 -7.03
C ILE A 15 9.50 -3.32 -5.56
N ILE A 16 10.47 -3.50 -4.69
CA ILE A 16 10.34 -3.27 -3.24
C ILE A 16 11.20 -2.05 -2.88
N CYS A 17 10.53 -1.00 -2.40
CA CYS A 17 11.19 0.23 -1.97
C CYS A 17 10.99 0.43 -0.47
N ASP A 18 12.06 0.42 0.30
CA ASP A 18 12.10 0.67 1.74
C ASP A 18 13.54 1.03 2.15
N ASN A 19 13.73 2.05 2.96
CA ASN A 19 15.04 2.46 3.44
C ASN A 19 15.39 1.92 4.83
N ASP A 20 14.45 1.26 5.49
CA ASP A 20 14.60 0.79 6.86
C ASP A 20 15.41 -0.50 6.97
N THR A 21 15.96 -0.69 8.17
CA THR A 21 16.43 -1.97 8.66
C THR A 21 15.37 -2.65 9.54
N ILE A 22 15.52 -3.94 9.74
CA ILE A 22 14.61 -4.73 10.58
C ILE A 22 14.89 -4.41 12.04
N ASP A 23 13.82 -4.06 12.76
CA ASP A 23 13.82 -3.82 14.21
C ASP A 23 12.96 -4.87 14.92
N LEU A 24 13.30 -5.18 16.18
CA LEU A 24 12.54 -6.12 17.00
C LEU A 24 11.05 -5.78 17.05
N SER A 25 10.71 -4.48 17.11
CA SER A 25 9.33 -4.00 17.11
C SER A 25 8.56 -4.28 15.82
N ASN A 26 9.25 -4.62 14.74
CA ASN A 26 8.63 -4.98 13.46
C ASN A 26 8.10 -6.42 13.44
N LEU A 27 8.76 -7.33 14.16
CA LEU A 27 8.51 -8.77 14.11
C LEU A 27 7.11 -9.15 14.58
N ASN A 28 6.47 -8.32 15.38
CA ASN A 28 5.10 -8.53 15.83
C ASN A 28 4.06 -8.53 14.70
N ARG A 29 4.41 -8.01 13.48
CA ARG A 29 3.49 -7.89 12.33
C ARG A 29 4.12 -8.09 10.95
N GLN A 30 5.44 -8.05 10.85
CA GLN A 30 6.19 -8.26 9.61
C GLN A 30 6.78 -9.68 9.58
N PHE A 31 5.92 -10.69 9.52
CA PHE A 31 6.25 -12.12 9.69
C PHE A 31 7.15 -12.71 8.58
N ILE A 32 7.48 -11.94 7.54
CA ILE A 32 8.49 -12.34 6.54
C ILE A 32 9.91 -12.23 7.07
N TYR A 33 10.13 -11.57 8.21
CA TYR A 33 11.41 -11.40 8.89
C TYR A 33 11.49 -12.27 10.15
N ARG A 34 12.71 -12.55 10.60
CA ARG A 34 13.04 -13.36 11.76
C ARG A 34 13.93 -12.59 12.73
N GLU A 35 14.04 -13.03 13.97
CA GLU A 35 14.93 -12.40 14.97
C GLU A 35 16.39 -12.30 14.50
N GLN A 36 16.88 -13.30 13.79
CA GLN A 36 18.25 -13.31 13.24
C GLN A 36 18.48 -12.26 12.14
N ASP A 37 17.42 -11.68 11.59
CA ASP A 37 17.48 -10.69 10.53
C ASP A 37 17.49 -9.25 11.09
N ILE A 38 17.44 -9.08 12.44
CA ILE A 38 17.44 -7.75 13.07
C ILE A 38 18.72 -6.99 12.69
N GLY A 39 18.55 -5.76 12.22
CA GLY A 39 19.63 -4.89 11.74
C GLY A 39 19.89 -4.98 10.24
N GLU A 40 19.42 -6.05 9.57
CA GLU A 40 19.54 -6.19 8.13
C GLU A 40 18.54 -5.30 7.37
N PRO A 41 18.84 -4.89 6.12
CA PRO A 41 17.90 -4.13 5.30
C PRO A 41 16.60 -4.89 5.04
N LYS A 42 15.46 -4.24 5.23
CA LYS A 42 14.14 -4.84 4.98
C LYS A 42 14.00 -5.36 3.55
N THR A 43 14.46 -4.61 2.58
CA THR A 43 14.37 -4.95 1.14
C THR A 43 15.12 -6.23 0.80
N SER A 44 16.34 -6.41 1.31
CA SER A 44 17.17 -7.60 1.05
C SER A 44 16.57 -8.87 1.65
N GLN A 45 16.01 -8.77 2.86
CA GLN A 45 15.37 -9.92 3.50
C GLN A 45 14.02 -10.24 2.87
N ALA A 46 13.29 -9.23 2.39
CA ALA A 46 12.07 -9.43 1.61
C ALA A 46 12.36 -10.13 0.27
N GLN A 47 13.42 -9.76 -0.43
CA GLN A 47 13.87 -10.45 -1.64
C GLN A 47 14.16 -11.92 -1.36
N ARG A 48 14.97 -12.22 -0.34
CA ARG A 48 15.28 -13.60 0.06
C ARG A 48 14.03 -14.40 0.41
N PHE A 49 13.06 -13.77 1.08
CA PHE A 49 11.79 -14.40 1.39
C PHE A 49 11.00 -14.76 0.14
N ILE A 50 10.95 -13.87 -0.87
CA ILE A 50 10.27 -14.13 -2.15
C ILE A 50 10.94 -15.27 -2.89
N GLU A 51 12.26 -15.27 -3.02
CA GLU A 51 13.04 -16.32 -3.69
C GLU A 51 12.77 -17.71 -3.09
N ASN A 52 12.53 -17.79 -1.77
CA ASN A 52 12.18 -19.02 -1.09
C ASN A 52 10.73 -19.47 -1.29
N ILE A 53 9.82 -18.56 -1.67
CA ILE A 53 8.42 -18.91 -1.98
C ILE A 53 8.25 -19.25 -3.45
N ASN A 54 8.81 -18.40 -4.32
CA ASN A 54 8.64 -18.53 -5.76
C ASN A 54 9.82 -17.87 -6.48
N SER A 55 10.75 -18.69 -6.96
CA SER A 55 11.96 -18.25 -7.65
C SER A 55 11.70 -17.68 -9.05
N ASP A 56 10.49 -17.83 -9.61
CA ASP A 56 10.15 -17.28 -10.91
C ASP A 56 9.77 -15.79 -10.85
N VAL A 57 9.56 -15.25 -9.63
CA VAL A 57 9.26 -13.84 -9.43
C VAL A 57 10.54 -13.00 -9.54
N LEU A 58 10.58 -12.08 -10.47
CA LEU A 58 11.67 -11.10 -10.55
C LEU A 58 11.53 -10.08 -9.42
N VAL A 59 12.63 -9.83 -8.70
CA VAL A 59 12.64 -8.89 -7.57
C VAL A 59 13.67 -7.80 -7.81
N LYS A 60 13.21 -6.54 -7.81
CA LYS A 60 14.06 -5.35 -7.75
C LYS A 60 13.94 -4.72 -6.37
N ILE A 61 15.06 -4.43 -5.74
CA ILE A 61 15.09 -3.76 -4.44
C ILE A 61 15.66 -2.34 -4.57
N ILE A 62 15.03 -1.40 -3.86
CA ILE A 62 15.43 0.01 -3.81
C ILE A 62 15.51 0.40 -2.34
N GLN A 63 16.72 0.52 -1.82
CA GLN A 63 16.96 0.89 -0.43
C GLN A 63 17.14 2.41 -0.32
N GLN A 64 16.06 3.14 -0.52
CA GLN A 64 16.04 4.60 -0.49
C GLN A 64 14.78 5.11 0.19
N THR A 65 14.86 6.32 0.74
CA THR A 65 13.69 7.04 1.25
C THR A 65 12.76 7.40 0.11
N ILE A 66 11.50 7.02 0.23
CA ILE A 66 10.46 7.30 -0.76
C ILE A 66 10.19 8.80 -0.81
N ASN A 67 10.25 9.37 -2.01
CA ASN A 67 9.87 10.74 -2.31
C ASN A 67 9.21 10.82 -3.69
N GLU A 68 8.65 11.98 -4.05
CA GLU A 68 7.90 12.16 -5.30
C GLU A 68 8.78 11.91 -6.54
N ALA A 69 10.04 12.33 -6.52
CA ALA A 69 10.96 12.16 -7.66
C ALA A 69 11.31 10.68 -7.88
N LEU A 70 11.66 9.96 -6.82
CA LEU A 70 11.94 8.52 -6.87
C LEU A 70 10.73 7.73 -7.34
N LEU A 71 9.53 8.07 -6.83
CA LEU A 71 8.28 7.41 -7.27
C LEU A 71 7.99 7.65 -8.74
N ALA A 72 8.21 8.88 -9.25
CA ALA A 72 8.02 9.18 -10.67
C ALA A 72 8.93 8.34 -11.57
N GLU A 73 10.18 8.10 -11.14
CA GLU A 73 11.13 7.26 -11.86
C GLU A 73 10.71 5.79 -11.84
N ILE A 74 10.41 5.25 -10.65
CA ILE A 74 10.11 3.82 -10.48
C ILE A 74 8.79 3.43 -11.14
N LEU A 75 7.75 4.27 -10.98
CA LEU A 75 6.39 3.91 -11.35
C LEU A 75 6.11 3.98 -12.85
N SER A 76 7.02 4.56 -13.66
CA SER A 76 6.87 4.62 -15.12
C SER A 76 6.75 3.23 -15.77
N ASP A 77 7.38 2.23 -15.17
CA ASP A 77 7.41 0.84 -15.65
C ASP A 77 6.51 -0.11 -14.83
N CYS A 78 5.70 0.46 -13.91
CA CYS A 78 4.83 -0.34 -13.04
C CYS A 78 3.38 -0.36 -13.55
N ASP A 79 2.69 -1.47 -13.35
CA ASP A 79 1.25 -1.62 -13.61
C ASP A 79 0.38 -1.15 -12.45
N VAL A 80 0.92 -1.09 -11.22
CA VAL A 80 0.18 -0.78 -10.00
C VAL A 80 1.15 -0.44 -8.85
N LEU A 81 0.76 0.49 -7.99
CA LEU A 81 1.42 0.74 -6.70
C LEU A 81 0.58 0.19 -5.56
N VAL A 82 1.20 -0.64 -4.71
CA VAL A 82 0.62 -1.09 -3.44
C VAL A 82 1.28 -0.35 -2.29
N ASP A 83 0.54 0.53 -1.66
CA ASP A 83 1.02 1.43 -0.60
C ASP A 83 0.80 0.77 0.77
N CYS A 84 1.90 0.39 1.40
CA CYS A 84 1.97 -0.17 2.75
C CYS A 84 2.69 0.78 3.74
N THR A 85 2.86 2.04 3.36
CA THR A 85 3.57 3.03 4.19
C THR A 85 2.70 3.49 5.37
N ASP A 86 3.32 4.11 6.36
CA ASP A 86 2.66 4.67 7.55
C ASP A 86 2.74 6.21 7.60
N GLU A 87 3.62 6.82 6.81
CA GLU A 87 3.74 8.27 6.73
C GLU A 87 2.74 8.90 5.76
N PHE A 88 2.03 9.92 6.24
CA PHE A 88 1.02 10.62 5.46
C PHE A 88 1.61 11.36 4.25
N SER A 89 2.77 11.99 4.40
CA SER A 89 3.51 12.66 3.33
C SER A 89 3.85 11.73 2.18
N THR A 90 4.32 10.52 2.50
CA THR A 90 4.64 9.48 1.52
C THR A 90 3.40 9.02 0.74
N ARG A 91 2.25 8.89 1.41
CA ARG A 91 0.96 8.55 0.78
C ARG A 91 0.47 9.62 -0.19
N ILE A 92 0.67 10.90 0.15
CA ILE A 92 0.37 12.02 -0.77
C ILE A 92 1.30 12.00 -1.98
N ALA A 93 2.60 11.77 -1.78
CA ALA A 93 3.57 11.63 -2.88
C ALA A 93 3.18 10.45 -3.79
N ALA A 94 2.80 9.31 -3.22
CA ALA A 94 2.31 8.14 -3.94
C ALA A 94 1.07 8.46 -4.79
N ALA A 95 0.09 9.19 -4.22
CA ALA A 95 -1.12 9.59 -4.95
C ALA A 95 -0.81 10.50 -6.15
N LYS A 96 0.12 11.46 -5.99
CA LYS A 96 0.56 12.35 -7.06
C LYS A 96 1.28 11.58 -8.16
N ALA A 97 2.21 10.73 -7.79
CA ALA A 97 2.99 9.92 -8.73
C ALA A 97 2.08 8.96 -9.53
N CYS A 98 1.21 8.21 -8.86
CA CYS A 98 0.26 7.31 -9.53
C CYS A 98 -0.69 8.05 -10.49
N PHE A 99 -1.17 9.23 -10.09
CA PHE A 99 -1.99 10.06 -10.97
C PHE A 99 -1.24 10.50 -12.22
N SER A 100 0.03 10.93 -12.07
CA SER A 100 0.89 11.38 -13.16
C SER A 100 1.17 10.28 -14.17
N VAL A 101 1.56 9.08 -13.70
CA VAL A 101 1.86 7.92 -14.56
C VAL A 101 0.65 7.07 -14.92
N LYS A 102 -0.52 7.40 -14.39
CA LYS A 102 -1.84 6.78 -14.70
C LYS A 102 -1.91 5.28 -14.35
N ILE A 103 -1.46 4.94 -13.16
CA ILE A 103 -1.58 3.59 -12.59
C ILE A 103 -2.42 3.60 -11.30
N PRO A 104 -3.01 2.46 -10.88
CA PRO A 104 -3.72 2.39 -9.62
C PRO A 104 -2.81 2.60 -8.42
N HIS A 105 -3.37 3.27 -7.40
CA HIS A 105 -2.81 3.38 -6.06
C HIS A 105 -3.69 2.55 -5.11
N ILE A 106 -3.20 1.39 -4.67
CA ILE A 106 -3.89 0.50 -3.74
C ILE A 106 -3.35 0.75 -2.34
N PHE A 107 -4.08 1.54 -1.58
CA PHE A 107 -3.75 1.98 -0.23
C PHE A 107 -4.22 0.99 0.83
N GLY A 108 -3.38 0.75 1.85
CA GLY A 108 -3.73 0.04 3.07
C GLY A 108 -3.20 0.75 4.32
N GLY A 109 -3.97 0.68 5.39
CA GLY A 109 -3.59 1.22 6.69
C GLY A 109 -4.16 0.38 7.82
N ALA A 110 -3.41 0.23 8.91
CA ALA A 110 -3.84 -0.49 10.09
C ALA A 110 -3.37 0.26 11.35
N VAL A 111 -4.22 0.30 12.37
CA VAL A 111 -3.92 0.87 13.68
C VAL A 111 -4.72 0.15 14.74
N ARG A 112 -4.06 -0.30 15.81
CA ARG A 112 -4.71 -1.09 16.88
C ARG A 112 -5.46 -2.30 16.31
N PHE A 113 -6.79 -2.31 16.44
CA PHE A 113 -7.71 -3.32 15.90
C PHE A 113 -8.45 -2.86 14.64
N ASP A 114 -8.13 -1.67 14.12
CA ASP A 114 -8.81 -1.10 12.96
C ASP A 114 -7.93 -1.22 11.71
N GLY A 115 -8.56 -1.56 10.60
CA GLY A 115 -7.95 -1.62 9.30
C GLY A 115 -8.73 -0.84 8.24
N GLN A 116 -8.04 -0.33 7.24
CA GLN A 116 -8.66 0.37 6.13
C GLN A 116 -7.93 0.10 4.81
N MET A 117 -8.68 0.02 3.73
CA MET A 117 -8.15 -0.19 2.38
C MET A 117 -9.00 0.56 1.36
N ALA A 118 -8.35 1.13 0.36
CA ALA A 118 -9.01 1.73 -0.79
C ALA A 118 -8.17 1.58 -2.05
N SER A 119 -8.85 1.48 -3.21
CA SER A 119 -8.22 1.49 -4.53
C SER A 119 -8.55 2.78 -5.25
N PHE A 120 -7.53 3.54 -5.61
CA PHE A 120 -7.63 4.82 -6.29
C PHE A 120 -7.15 4.67 -7.74
N MET A 121 -7.97 5.10 -8.69
CA MET A 121 -7.71 4.95 -10.13
C MET A 121 -7.82 6.30 -10.86
N ALA A 122 -7.56 7.39 -10.14
CA ALA A 122 -7.62 8.73 -10.71
C ALA A 122 -6.58 8.90 -11.84
N GLY A 123 -6.99 9.52 -12.94
CA GLY A 123 -6.13 9.75 -14.11
C GLY A 123 -6.08 8.60 -15.11
N ILE A 124 -6.58 7.41 -14.77
CA ILE A 124 -6.60 6.25 -15.65
C ILE A 124 -7.79 6.36 -16.62
N LYS A 125 -7.56 6.09 -17.90
CA LYS A 125 -8.60 6.09 -18.94
C LYS A 125 -9.71 5.10 -18.60
N GLY A 126 -10.96 5.54 -18.64
CA GLY A 126 -12.15 4.77 -18.24
C GLY A 126 -12.50 4.90 -16.75
N TYR A 127 -11.65 5.59 -15.97
CA TYR A 127 -11.84 5.81 -14.54
C TYR A 127 -11.82 7.31 -14.17
N GLU A 128 -12.26 8.19 -15.06
CA GLU A 128 -12.18 9.65 -14.95
C GLU A 128 -12.89 10.19 -13.69
N LYS A 129 -13.92 9.47 -13.22
CA LYS A 129 -14.68 9.80 -12.01
C LYS A 129 -14.06 9.23 -10.72
N SER A 130 -12.93 8.52 -10.81
CA SER A 130 -12.27 7.96 -9.64
C SER A 130 -11.62 9.06 -8.81
N ALA A 131 -11.80 8.94 -7.49
CA ALA A 131 -11.08 9.74 -6.51
C ALA A 131 -9.61 9.31 -6.44
N CYS A 132 -8.71 10.20 -5.99
CA CYS A 132 -7.37 9.87 -5.53
C CYS A 132 -7.34 9.84 -4.00
N PHE A 133 -6.21 9.43 -3.41
CA PHE A 133 -6.00 9.41 -1.96
C PHE A 133 -6.30 10.78 -1.32
N ASN A 134 -5.87 11.88 -1.95
CA ASN A 134 -6.08 13.23 -1.44
C ASN A 134 -7.56 13.70 -1.50
N CYS A 135 -8.42 13.06 -2.29
CA CYS A 135 -9.86 13.30 -2.23
C CYS A 135 -10.48 12.79 -0.91
N LEU A 136 -9.93 11.71 -0.37
CA LEU A 136 -10.38 11.11 0.88
C LEU A 136 -9.68 11.79 2.08
N PHE A 137 -8.37 11.86 2.05
CA PHE A 137 -7.51 12.40 3.10
C PHE A 137 -6.90 13.73 2.64
N SER A 138 -7.48 14.84 3.04
CA SER A 138 -6.93 16.17 2.71
C SER A 138 -5.70 16.49 3.56
N GLU A 139 -4.79 17.33 3.02
CA GLU A 139 -3.58 17.79 3.72
C GLU A 139 -3.86 18.54 5.04
N ASN A 140 -5.11 18.91 5.30
CA ASN A 140 -5.56 19.54 6.55
C ASN A 140 -5.70 18.55 7.72
N ILE A 141 -5.41 17.26 7.52
CA ILE A 141 -5.31 16.31 8.65
C ILE A 141 -4.04 16.68 9.40
N THR A 142 -4.22 17.27 10.59
CA THR A 142 -3.09 17.75 11.41
C THR A 142 -2.16 16.59 11.79
N THR A 143 -0.85 16.86 11.80
CA THR A 143 0.21 15.94 12.23
C THR A 143 -0.07 15.31 13.60
N ALA A 144 -0.83 15.97 14.48
CA ALA A 144 -1.27 15.44 15.76
C ALA A 144 -2.21 14.22 15.67
N GLN A 145 -3.01 14.10 14.60
CA GLN A 145 -3.86 12.93 14.39
C GLN A 145 -3.07 11.74 13.81
N VAL A 146 -2.00 12.01 13.06
CA VAL A 146 -1.13 10.99 12.46
C VAL A 146 -0.13 10.44 13.47
N SER A 147 0.45 11.29 14.34
CA SER A 147 1.42 10.89 15.37
C SER A 147 0.83 9.94 16.42
N ASN A 148 -0.46 10.05 16.72
CA ASN A 148 -1.14 9.13 17.62
C ASN A 148 -1.27 7.70 17.04
N CYS A 149 -1.24 7.52 15.73
CA CYS A 149 -1.31 6.20 15.09
C CYS A 149 0.00 5.41 15.24
N ALA A 150 1.14 6.05 15.09
CA ALA A 150 2.46 5.40 15.20
C ALA A 150 2.74 4.86 16.62
N GLN A 151 2.23 5.54 17.66
CA GLN A 151 2.39 5.15 19.07
C GLN A 151 1.34 4.15 19.56
N ALA A 152 0.25 3.96 18.81
CA ALA A 152 -0.90 3.19 19.26
C ALA A 152 -0.71 1.66 19.18
N GLY A 153 0.37 1.21 18.54
CA GLY A 153 0.59 -0.22 18.23
C GLY A 153 -0.32 -0.73 17.12
N ILE A 154 0.05 -1.87 16.56
CA ILE A 154 -0.68 -2.50 15.46
C ILE A 154 -0.72 -4.00 15.71
N LEU A 155 -1.90 -4.61 15.62
CA LEU A 155 -2.07 -6.04 15.76
C LEU A 155 -1.80 -6.75 14.42
N SER A 156 -0.95 -7.78 14.43
CA SER A 156 -0.55 -8.55 13.23
C SER A 156 -1.74 -9.06 12.40
N PRO A 157 -2.78 -9.68 12.97
CA PRO A 157 -3.94 -10.10 12.18
C PRO A 157 -4.61 -8.99 11.39
N ILE A 158 -4.60 -7.74 11.90
CA ILE A 158 -5.19 -6.61 11.18
C ILE A 158 -4.37 -6.26 9.94
N THR A 159 -3.03 -6.21 10.07
CA THR A 159 -2.15 -6.02 8.90
C THR A 159 -2.28 -7.19 7.92
N GLY A 160 -2.54 -8.40 8.41
CA GLY A 160 -2.82 -9.57 7.61
C GLY A 160 -4.08 -9.39 6.77
N VAL A 161 -5.20 -9.04 7.40
CA VAL A 161 -6.49 -8.81 6.71
C VAL A 161 -6.34 -7.74 5.63
N ILE A 162 -5.77 -6.58 5.98
CA ILE A 162 -5.64 -5.46 5.05
C ILE A 162 -4.67 -5.80 3.90
N GLY A 163 -3.51 -6.39 4.20
CA GLY A 163 -2.54 -6.77 3.16
C GLY A 163 -3.08 -7.86 2.21
N ASN A 164 -3.92 -8.76 2.71
CA ASN A 164 -4.58 -9.76 1.86
C ASN A 164 -5.63 -9.10 0.93
N LEU A 165 -6.37 -8.12 1.42
CA LEU A 165 -7.29 -7.34 0.58
C LEU A 165 -6.53 -6.53 -0.48
N GLN A 166 -5.41 -5.87 -0.13
CA GLN A 166 -4.56 -5.15 -1.08
C GLN A 166 -4.03 -6.11 -2.17
N SER A 167 -3.57 -7.29 -1.79
CA SER A 167 -3.09 -8.30 -2.73
C SER A 167 -4.19 -8.77 -3.68
N LEU A 168 -5.38 -9.01 -3.16
CA LEU A 168 -6.54 -9.40 -3.96
C LEU A 168 -6.91 -8.31 -4.98
N GLU A 169 -6.95 -7.03 -4.56
CA GLU A 169 -7.21 -5.91 -5.47
C GLU A 169 -6.13 -5.79 -6.56
N THR A 170 -4.86 -5.99 -6.19
CA THR A 170 -3.75 -6.01 -7.12
C THR A 170 -3.93 -7.10 -8.19
N ILE A 171 -4.22 -8.33 -7.78
CA ILE A 171 -4.43 -9.46 -8.68
C ILE A 171 -5.63 -9.20 -9.60
N LYS A 172 -6.75 -8.71 -9.06
CA LYS A 172 -7.94 -8.36 -9.88
C LYS A 172 -7.60 -7.30 -10.94
N TRP A 173 -6.82 -6.28 -10.57
CA TRP A 173 -6.39 -5.26 -11.52
C TRP A 173 -5.54 -5.84 -12.64
N LEU A 174 -4.53 -6.63 -12.31
CA LEU A 174 -3.59 -7.19 -13.28
C LEU A 174 -4.24 -8.24 -14.20
N THR A 175 -5.09 -9.09 -13.65
CA THR A 175 -5.76 -10.15 -14.39
C THR A 175 -7.04 -9.72 -15.10
N LYS A 176 -7.56 -8.52 -14.77
CA LYS A 176 -8.86 -8.01 -15.23
C LYS A 176 -10.04 -8.94 -14.86
N VAL A 177 -9.90 -9.69 -13.77
CA VAL A 177 -10.93 -10.59 -13.26
C VAL A 177 -11.62 -9.97 -12.04
N GLY A 178 -12.94 -10.03 -12.02
CA GLY A 178 -13.76 -9.48 -10.93
C GLY A 178 -13.92 -7.97 -10.98
N GLU A 179 -14.53 -7.41 -9.94
CA GLU A 179 -14.74 -5.97 -9.78
C GLU A 179 -13.72 -5.38 -8.81
N THR A 180 -13.11 -4.27 -9.19
CA THR A 180 -12.22 -3.52 -8.29
C THR A 180 -13.03 -2.76 -7.23
N SER A 181 -12.44 -2.51 -6.07
CA SER A 181 -13.03 -1.71 -4.99
C SER A 181 -12.92 -0.19 -5.23
N MET A 182 -12.90 0.24 -6.50
CA MET A 182 -12.80 1.64 -6.88
C MET A 182 -13.86 2.50 -6.19
N ASN A 183 -13.43 3.68 -5.71
CA ASN A 183 -14.31 4.64 -5.02
C ASN A 183 -14.99 4.07 -3.75
N LYS A 184 -14.38 3.07 -3.15
CA LYS A 184 -14.84 2.51 -1.88
C LYS A 184 -13.69 2.52 -0.87
N LEU A 185 -13.95 3.06 0.32
CA LEU A 185 -13.11 2.84 1.49
C LEU A 185 -13.68 1.64 2.24
N THR A 186 -12.94 0.57 2.32
CA THR A 186 -13.26 -0.58 3.14
C THR A 186 -12.63 -0.37 4.52
N LEU A 187 -13.45 -0.38 5.55
CA LEU A 187 -13.05 -0.34 6.95
C LEU A 187 -13.26 -1.73 7.55
N PHE A 188 -12.30 -2.19 8.32
CA PHE A 188 -12.36 -3.42 9.09
C PHE A 188 -12.25 -3.09 10.58
N ASP A 189 -13.25 -3.49 11.34
CA ASP A 189 -13.27 -3.42 12.80
C ASP A 189 -12.90 -4.79 13.37
N GLY A 190 -11.70 -4.92 13.88
CA GLY A 190 -11.18 -6.16 14.42
C GLY A 190 -11.79 -6.55 15.78
N TYR A 191 -12.49 -5.65 16.48
CA TYR A 191 -13.22 -6.01 17.71
C TYR A 191 -14.49 -6.79 17.40
N SER A 192 -15.23 -6.36 16.39
CA SER A 192 -16.49 -7.01 15.99
C SER A 192 -16.33 -7.99 14.83
N GLY A 193 -15.19 -7.98 14.13
CA GLY A 193 -14.96 -8.74 12.89
C GLY A 193 -15.75 -8.22 11.69
N ASN A 194 -16.31 -7.02 11.76
CA ASN A 194 -17.19 -6.48 10.73
C ASN A 194 -16.43 -5.65 9.69
N PHE A 195 -16.91 -5.72 8.45
CA PHE A 195 -16.50 -4.83 7.38
C PHE A 195 -17.59 -3.78 7.11
N LYS A 196 -17.13 -2.53 6.89
CA LYS A 196 -17.97 -1.42 6.44
C LYS A 196 -17.38 -0.83 5.18
N SER A 197 -18.25 -0.59 4.18
CA SER A 197 -17.83 0.07 2.95
C SER A 197 -18.42 1.48 2.89
N ILE A 198 -17.57 2.48 2.61
CA ILE A 198 -17.94 3.89 2.49
C ILE A 198 -17.62 4.33 1.06
N ARG A 199 -18.56 4.96 0.38
CA ARG A 199 -18.32 5.51 -0.94
C ARG A 199 -17.42 6.74 -0.87
N ILE A 200 -16.36 6.76 -1.70
CA ILE A 200 -15.47 7.90 -1.88
C ILE A 200 -15.94 8.69 -3.11
N THR A 201 -15.98 10.01 -2.99
CA THR A 201 -16.34 10.91 -4.11
C THR A 201 -15.12 11.73 -4.50
N LYS A 202 -14.86 11.86 -5.81
CA LYS A 202 -13.84 12.76 -6.34
C LYS A 202 -14.21 14.22 -5.99
N LYS A 203 -13.26 14.95 -5.38
CA LYS A 203 -13.43 16.38 -5.09
C LYS A 203 -13.20 17.20 -6.36
N GLN A 204 -14.02 18.22 -6.59
CA GLN A 204 -13.90 19.11 -7.75
C GLN A 204 -12.62 19.94 -7.73
N GLU A 205 -12.18 20.36 -6.54
CA GLU A 205 -10.98 21.16 -6.32
C GLU A 205 -9.87 20.36 -5.63
N CYS A 206 -9.67 19.11 -6.04
CA CYS A 206 -8.59 18.30 -5.48
C CYS A 206 -7.23 18.76 -6.04
N PRO A 207 -6.26 19.16 -5.21
CA PRO A 207 -4.95 19.63 -5.67
C PRO A 207 -4.14 18.58 -6.42
N VAL A 208 -4.53 17.31 -6.38
CA VAL A 208 -3.84 16.21 -7.05
C VAL A 208 -4.53 15.78 -8.34
N CYS A 209 -5.85 15.58 -8.33
CA CYS A 209 -6.53 14.93 -9.45
C CYS A 209 -7.59 15.80 -10.16
N SER A 210 -7.67 17.09 -9.84
CA SER A 210 -8.58 18.05 -10.54
C SER A 210 -7.88 18.83 -11.64
N VAL A 211 -6.65 18.48 -11.96
CA VAL A 211 -5.84 19.11 -13.02
C VAL A 211 -6.20 18.51 -14.37
#